data_a80ca00d257b7118dc5b19cf20d0d75b
#
_entry.id   a80ca00d257b7118dc5b19cf20d0d75b
#
_cell.length_a   1.000
_cell.length_b   1.000
_cell.length_c   1.000
_cell.angle_alpha   90.00
_cell.angle_beta   90.00
_cell.angle_gamma   90.00
#
_symmetry.space_group_name_H-M   'P 1'
#
loop_
_entity.id
_entity.type
_entity.pdbx_description
1 polymer ?
#
loop_
_entity_poly.entity_id
_entity_poly.type
_entity_poly.pdbx_seq_one_letter_code
_entity_poly.pdbx_strand_id
1 'polypeptide(L)'
;MKLQDTTLLRQQAYIDGRWCDADSGQTLAVNDPASGELLGHVPLMGSAEAVRAIEAAEAALADWRGRTAKERASILRRWFELLLEHEQDLARLMTREQGKPLHEALGEIRYAASFVEWFAEEGKRVYGDVIPSPANDKRLLVIKQGIGVCTAITPWNFPAAMITRKVAPALAAGCTIVVKPANETPFSALALVELAERAGIPAGVFSVVTGDAPAIGAQFTGHPSVRKLSFTGSTPVGRLLMGQCAETIKKVSLELGGNAPFIVFDDADIEAAVEGALIAKYRNAGQTCVCVNRFYVHDSVYERFAQRFVERVRALAVGPGDTEGTQIGPLISDKAVAKVRSLIDDATDKGASVLLGGKAHALGGQFFEPTVLTDIAPGMELLQEEIFGPVAALVRFTTDEQVIELANATQYGLAAYFYSRDLARVFRVAERLEYGMVGINTGLISNEVAPFGGVKQSGLGREGSKYGIEDYLEIKYLCLAV
;
A
#
# COMPACT_ATOMS: atom_id res chain seq x y z
N MET A 1 21.73 0.50 -14.66
CA MET A 1 21.56 0.81 -13.22
C MET A 1 22.86 0.56 -12.48
N LYS A 2 23.36 1.52 -11.67
CA LYS A 2 24.57 1.34 -10.84
C LYS A 2 24.13 1.20 -9.37
N LEU A 3 24.33 0.01 -8.79
CA LEU A 3 24.21 -0.25 -7.37
C LEU A 3 25.59 -0.29 -6.72
N GLN A 4 25.71 0.16 -5.48
CA GLN A 4 26.95 0.04 -4.68
C GLN A 4 27.10 -1.44 -4.24
N ASP A 5 25.98 -2.04 -3.79
CA ASP A 5 25.88 -3.46 -3.51
C ASP A 5 25.09 -4.17 -4.62
N THR A 6 25.83 -4.77 -5.57
CA THR A 6 25.22 -5.47 -6.71
C THR A 6 24.49 -6.75 -6.34
N THR A 7 24.70 -7.29 -5.14
CA THR A 7 24.02 -8.49 -4.67
C THR A 7 22.56 -8.24 -4.30
N LEU A 8 22.12 -6.97 -4.18
CA LEU A 8 20.73 -6.61 -3.99
C LEU A 8 19.85 -6.81 -5.23
N LEU A 9 20.44 -6.87 -6.43
CA LEU A 9 19.73 -7.22 -7.66
C LEU A 9 19.63 -8.75 -7.79
N ARG A 10 18.75 -9.35 -6.99
CA ARG A 10 18.45 -10.78 -7.06
C ARG A 10 17.48 -11.09 -8.19
N GLN A 11 17.75 -12.16 -8.94
CA GLN A 11 16.90 -12.62 -10.04
C GLN A 11 16.31 -14.02 -9.78
N GLN A 12 16.39 -14.51 -8.55
CA GLN A 12 15.83 -15.77 -8.08
C GLN A 12 14.84 -15.51 -6.95
N ALA A 13 13.88 -16.37 -6.76
CA ALA A 13 12.98 -16.36 -5.61
C ALA A 13 13.71 -16.89 -4.36
N TYR A 14 13.18 -16.57 -3.18
CA TYR A 14 13.79 -16.97 -1.91
C TYR A 14 12.85 -17.87 -1.12
N ILE A 15 13.21 -19.14 -0.99
CA ILE A 15 12.42 -20.15 -0.26
C ILE A 15 13.35 -20.93 0.66
N ASP A 16 12.98 -21.03 1.93
CA ASP A 16 13.70 -21.85 2.94
C ASP A 16 15.20 -21.54 3.03
N GLY A 17 15.56 -20.25 3.05
CA GLY A 17 16.95 -19.84 3.12
C GLY A 17 17.76 -20.07 1.83
N ARG A 18 17.09 -20.27 0.70
CA ARG A 18 17.76 -20.58 -0.59
C ARG A 18 17.19 -19.72 -1.72
N TRP A 19 18.09 -19.23 -2.55
CA TRP A 19 17.76 -18.61 -3.82
C TRP A 19 17.50 -19.71 -4.86
N CYS A 20 16.33 -19.70 -5.48
CA CYS A 20 15.92 -20.78 -6.39
C CYS A 20 15.17 -20.26 -7.63
N ASP A 21 15.30 -21.01 -8.71
CA ASP A 21 14.56 -20.82 -9.95
C ASP A 21 13.20 -21.54 -9.90
N ALA A 22 12.34 -21.30 -10.89
CA ALA A 22 11.11 -22.08 -11.04
C ALA A 22 11.45 -23.51 -11.51
N ASP A 23 10.69 -24.50 -11.04
CA ASP A 23 10.85 -25.90 -11.44
C ASP A 23 10.72 -26.10 -12.95
N SER A 24 9.92 -25.27 -13.60
CA SER A 24 9.74 -25.24 -15.05
C SER A 24 10.92 -24.63 -15.82
N GLY A 25 11.84 -23.91 -15.15
CA GLY A 25 12.86 -23.08 -15.75
C GLY A 25 12.32 -21.82 -16.45
N GLN A 26 11.01 -21.57 -16.41
CA GLN A 26 10.41 -20.38 -17.01
C GLN A 26 10.64 -19.13 -16.18
N THR A 27 10.74 -17.99 -16.87
CA THR A 27 10.98 -16.69 -16.25
C THR A 27 10.01 -15.63 -16.73
N LEU A 28 9.89 -14.56 -15.95
CA LEU A 28 9.20 -13.32 -16.30
C LEU A 28 10.23 -12.20 -16.50
N ALA A 29 10.11 -11.44 -17.57
CA ALA A 29 10.90 -10.24 -17.80
C ALA A 29 10.38 -9.09 -16.92
N VAL A 30 11.31 -8.33 -16.37
CA VAL A 30 11.03 -7.08 -15.62
C VAL A 30 11.64 -5.93 -16.39
N ASN A 31 10.82 -4.98 -16.80
CA ASN A 31 11.23 -3.86 -17.65
C ASN A 31 11.08 -2.54 -16.88
N ASP A 32 11.95 -1.60 -17.19
CA ASP A 32 11.82 -0.20 -16.76
C ASP A 32 10.63 0.46 -17.47
N PRO A 33 9.62 0.95 -16.76
CA PRO A 33 8.46 1.59 -17.39
C PRO A 33 8.79 2.92 -18.08
N ALA A 34 9.90 3.57 -17.73
CA ALA A 34 10.31 4.82 -18.35
C ALA A 34 10.95 4.63 -19.73
N SER A 35 11.71 3.56 -19.91
CA SER A 35 12.52 3.33 -21.11
C SER A 35 12.15 2.07 -21.89
N GLY A 36 11.42 1.13 -21.28
CA GLY A 36 11.19 -0.20 -21.81
C GLY A 36 12.43 -1.13 -21.71
N GLU A 37 13.55 -0.67 -21.14
CA GLU A 37 14.77 -1.44 -20.97
C GLU A 37 14.54 -2.68 -20.10
N LEU A 38 15.01 -3.83 -20.54
CA LEU A 38 15.02 -5.05 -19.73
C LEU A 38 15.98 -4.90 -18.56
N LEU A 39 15.46 -4.98 -17.33
CA LEU A 39 16.24 -4.90 -16.09
C LEU A 39 16.75 -6.27 -15.66
N GLY A 40 16.04 -7.33 -15.97
CA GLY A 40 16.36 -8.70 -15.63
C GLY A 40 15.15 -9.62 -15.70
N HIS A 41 15.30 -10.82 -15.15
CA HIS A 41 14.25 -11.83 -15.11
C HIS A 41 14.03 -12.33 -13.69
N VAL A 42 12.82 -12.79 -13.40
CA VAL A 42 12.50 -13.52 -12.16
C VAL A 42 11.79 -14.83 -12.49
N PRO A 43 11.84 -15.84 -11.62
CA PRO A 43 11.20 -17.13 -11.87
C PRO A 43 9.68 -17.00 -12.06
N LEU A 44 9.14 -17.69 -13.07
CA LEU A 44 7.70 -17.90 -13.23
C LEU A 44 7.30 -19.15 -12.42
N MET A 45 7.14 -18.97 -11.10
CA MET A 45 6.71 -20.01 -10.18
C MET A 45 5.18 -20.17 -10.19
N GLY A 46 4.73 -21.34 -9.72
CA GLY A 46 3.32 -21.70 -9.63
C GLY A 46 2.95 -22.33 -8.28
N SER A 47 1.99 -23.26 -8.34
CA SER A 47 1.44 -23.93 -7.15
C SER A 47 2.47 -24.76 -6.38
N ALA A 48 3.35 -25.47 -7.06
CA ALA A 48 4.31 -26.37 -6.40
C ALA A 48 5.31 -25.60 -5.51
N GLU A 49 5.88 -24.52 -6.04
CA GLU A 49 6.81 -23.67 -5.30
C GLU A 49 6.10 -22.91 -4.15
N ALA A 50 4.85 -22.47 -4.36
CA ALA A 50 4.05 -21.86 -3.31
C ALA A 50 3.80 -22.82 -2.15
N VAL A 51 3.48 -24.08 -2.44
CA VAL A 51 3.31 -25.14 -1.41
C VAL A 51 4.61 -25.36 -0.65
N ARG A 52 5.75 -25.51 -1.34
CA ARG A 52 7.07 -25.65 -0.68
C ARG A 52 7.40 -24.47 0.25
N ALA A 53 7.09 -23.25 -0.18
CA ALA A 53 7.31 -22.07 0.65
C ALA A 53 6.41 -22.06 1.90
N ILE A 54 5.16 -22.51 1.79
CA ILE A 54 4.23 -22.65 2.91
C ILE A 54 4.70 -23.76 3.88
N GLU A 55 5.12 -24.91 3.37
CA GLU A 55 5.63 -26.03 4.17
C GLU A 55 6.92 -25.61 4.92
N ALA A 56 7.84 -24.89 4.27
CA ALA A 56 9.01 -24.33 4.92
C ALA A 56 8.65 -23.34 6.03
N ALA A 57 7.65 -22.50 5.79
CA ALA A 57 7.14 -21.55 6.78
C ALA A 57 6.48 -22.26 7.98
N GLU A 58 5.79 -23.37 7.76
CA GLU A 58 5.21 -24.21 8.82
C GLU A 58 6.32 -24.92 9.63
N ALA A 59 7.34 -25.46 8.99
CA ALA A 59 8.47 -26.11 9.65
C ALA A 59 9.26 -25.13 10.55
N ALA A 60 9.47 -23.88 10.09
CA ALA A 60 10.20 -22.85 10.83
C ALA A 60 9.39 -22.22 11.98
N LEU A 61 8.05 -22.38 11.98
CA LEU A 61 7.15 -21.65 12.87
C LEU A 61 7.42 -21.92 14.35
N ALA A 62 7.67 -23.17 14.74
CA ALA A 62 7.85 -23.55 16.14
C ALA A 62 9.09 -22.86 16.77
N ASP A 63 10.23 -22.87 16.07
CA ASP A 63 11.45 -22.21 16.52
C ASP A 63 11.27 -20.69 16.59
N TRP A 64 10.73 -20.08 15.53
CA TRP A 64 10.51 -18.64 15.50
C TRP A 64 9.55 -18.15 16.58
N ARG A 65 8.45 -18.84 16.77
CA ARG A 65 7.46 -18.57 17.83
C ARG A 65 8.05 -18.76 19.22
N GLY A 66 8.93 -19.73 19.39
CA GLY A 66 9.60 -20.03 20.67
C GLY A 66 10.60 -18.95 21.13
N ARG A 67 11.06 -18.09 20.20
CA ARG A 67 11.93 -16.96 20.56
C ARG A 67 11.17 -15.90 21.38
N THR A 68 11.84 -15.28 22.29
CA THR A 68 11.30 -14.16 23.07
C THR A 68 10.98 -12.98 22.15
N ALA A 69 10.03 -12.12 22.55
CA ALA A 69 9.76 -10.87 21.84
C ALA A 69 11.02 -9.99 21.69
N LYS A 70 11.93 -10.01 22.70
CA LYS A 70 13.20 -9.29 22.67
C LYS A 70 14.14 -9.80 21.57
N GLU A 71 14.26 -11.11 21.40
CA GLU A 71 15.11 -11.71 20.35
C GLU A 71 14.58 -11.38 18.97
N ARG A 72 13.26 -11.53 18.74
CA ARG A 72 12.63 -11.15 17.46
C ARG A 72 12.80 -9.65 17.17
N ALA A 73 12.59 -8.79 18.19
CA ALA A 73 12.78 -7.36 18.06
C ALA A 73 14.23 -6.99 17.69
N SER A 74 15.24 -7.66 18.26
CA SER A 74 16.65 -7.40 17.93
C SER A 74 16.97 -7.72 16.48
N ILE A 75 16.41 -8.80 15.92
CA ILE A 75 16.58 -9.17 14.51
C ILE A 75 15.88 -8.16 13.60
N LEU A 76 14.62 -7.78 13.92
CA LEU A 76 13.90 -6.75 13.19
C LEU A 76 14.63 -5.40 13.23
N ARG A 77 15.20 -5.02 14.39
CA ARG A 77 16.00 -3.80 14.51
C ARG A 77 17.21 -3.82 13.56
N ARG A 78 17.92 -4.96 13.48
CA ARG A 78 19.02 -5.10 12.53
C ARG A 78 18.56 -5.01 11.09
N TRP A 79 17.38 -5.57 10.76
CA TRP A 79 16.79 -5.42 9.41
C TRP A 79 16.48 -3.96 9.08
N PHE A 80 15.88 -3.22 10.01
CA PHE A 80 15.66 -1.77 9.89
C PHE A 80 16.96 -1.01 9.57
N GLU A 81 18.02 -1.27 10.34
CA GLU A 81 19.32 -0.63 10.13
C GLU A 81 19.90 -0.91 8.74
N LEU A 82 19.81 -2.15 8.28
CA LEU A 82 20.26 -2.54 6.93
C LEU A 82 19.44 -1.89 5.83
N LEU A 83 18.13 -1.71 6.01
CA LEU A 83 17.30 -0.98 5.05
C LEU A 83 17.75 0.48 4.89
N LEU A 84 18.09 1.16 5.98
CA LEU A 84 18.62 2.52 5.93
C LEU A 84 20.06 2.58 5.40
N GLU A 85 20.92 1.63 5.76
CA GLU A 85 22.29 1.52 5.26
C GLU A 85 22.33 1.39 3.72
N HIS A 86 21.35 0.68 3.14
CA HIS A 86 21.25 0.42 1.71
C HIS A 86 20.17 1.28 1.02
N GLU A 87 19.64 2.35 1.64
CA GLU A 87 18.50 3.12 1.12
C GLU A 87 18.71 3.64 -0.31
N GLN A 88 19.94 4.03 -0.66
CA GLN A 88 20.26 4.57 -1.98
C GLN A 88 20.13 3.51 -3.09
N ASP A 89 20.61 2.30 -2.83
CA ASP A 89 20.53 1.20 -3.79
C ASP A 89 19.10 0.69 -3.93
N LEU A 90 18.39 0.53 -2.80
CA LEU A 90 16.98 0.15 -2.79
C LEU A 90 16.10 1.16 -3.54
N ALA A 91 16.35 2.46 -3.35
CA ALA A 91 15.60 3.50 -4.04
C ALA A 91 15.88 3.52 -5.55
N ARG A 92 17.16 3.33 -5.98
CA ARG A 92 17.51 3.22 -7.40
C ARG A 92 16.86 2.00 -8.06
N LEU A 93 16.89 0.86 -7.38
CA LEU A 93 16.23 -0.35 -7.83
C LEU A 93 14.73 -0.12 -8.04
N MET A 94 14.07 0.48 -7.05
CA MET A 94 12.65 0.81 -7.08
C MET A 94 12.32 1.80 -8.20
N THR A 95 13.08 2.87 -8.35
CA THR A 95 12.88 3.85 -9.43
C THR A 95 12.93 3.18 -10.80
N ARG A 96 13.85 2.23 -11.01
CA ARG A 96 14.00 1.55 -12.29
C ARG A 96 12.88 0.55 -12.58
N GLU A 97 12.42 -0.22 -11.60
CA GLU A 97 11.36 -1.21 -11.86
C GLU A 97 9.93 -0.62 -11.76
N GLN A 98 9.72 0.46 -10.99
CA GLN A 98 8.39 1.02 -10.76
C GLN A 98 8.18 2.37 -11.50
N GLY A 99 9.24 3.11 -11.76
CA GLY A 99 9.20 4.37 -12.51
C GLY A 99 9.10 5.64 -11.67
N LYS A 100 8.80 5.59 -10.36
CA LYS A 100 8.68 6.80 -9.52
C LYS A 100 9.99 7.57 -9.42
N PRO A 101 9.93 8.90 -9.21
CA PRO A 101 11.12 9.73 -9.00
C PRO A 101 11.97 9.23 -7.84
N LEU A 102 13.31 9.34 -7.97
CA LEU A 102 14.26 8.83 -6.99
C LEU A 102 14.04 9.39 -5.58
N HIS A 103 13.66 10.66 -5.46
CA HIS A 103 13.37 11.27 -4.15
C HIS A 103 12.13 10.67 -3.49
N GLU A 104 11.11 10.29 -4.28
CA GLU A 104 9.94 9.58 -3.77
C GLU A 104 10.29 8.13 -3.39
N ALA A 105 11.13 7.46 -4.17
CA ALA A 105 11.62 6.12 -3.85
C ALA A 105 12.44 6.11 -2.55
N LEU A 106 13.33 7.09 -2.34
CA LEU A 106 14.04 7.29 -1.06
C LEU A 106 13.06 7.49 0.12
N GLY A 107 12.04 8.31 -0.09
CA GLY A 107 10.97 8.52 0.90
C GLY A 107 10.24 7.22 1.22
N GLU A 108 9.97 6.39 0.21
CA GLU A 108 9.32 5.09 0.41
C GLU A 108 10.21 4.10 1.16
N ILE A 109 11.52 4.02 0.87
CA ILE A 109 12.43 3.12 1.60
C ILE A 109 12.47 3.48 3.08
N ARG A 110 12.56 4.77 3.41
CA ARG A 110 12.51 5.24 4.80
C ARG A 110 11.18 4.91 5.47
N TYR A 111 10.08 5.10 4.75
CA TYR A 111 8.73 4.72 5.19
C TYR A 111 8.58 3.21 5.36
N ALA A 112 9.15 2.39 4.47
CA ALA A 112 9.18 0.94 4.62
C ALA A 112 10.00 0.50 5.85
N ALA A 113 11.14 1.13 6.08
CA ALA A 113 12.00 0.85 7.23
C ALA A 113 11.31 1.23 8.55
N SER A 114 10.56 2.35 8.60
CA SER A 114 9.87 2.79 9.82
C SER A 114 8.83 1.77 10.32
N PHE A 115 8.18 1.00 9.45
CA PHE A 115 7.33 -0.12 9.89
C PHE A 115 8.11 -1.22 10.57
N VAL A 116 9.31 -1.53 10.09
CA VAL A 116 10.15 -2.56 10.70
C VAL A 116 10.59 -2.14 12.10
N GLU A 117 11.02 -0.87 12.25
CA GLU A 117 11.34 -0.29 13.57
C GLU A 117 10.12 -0.29 14.49
N TRP A 118 8.98 0.22 14.01
CA TRP A 118 7.74 0.31 14.79
C TRP A 118 7.35 -1.05 15.36
N PHE A 119 7.30 -2.09 14.54
CA PHE A 119 6.88 -3.41 15.00
C PHE A 119 7.96 -4.16 15.78
N ALA A 120 9.24 -3.86 15.61
CA ALA A 120 10.29 -4.32 16.52
C ALA A 120 10.04 -3.84 17.95
N GLU A 121 9.54 -2.62 18.12
CA GLU A 121 9.16 -2.07 19.41
C GLU A 121 7.78 -2.55 19.89
N GLU A 122 6.78 -2.57 19.00
CA GLU A 122 5.40 -2.92 19.34
C GLU A 122 5.25 -4.40 19.69
N GLY A 123 6.03 -5.29 19.07
CA GLY A 123 6.04 -6.72 19.41
C GLY A 123 6.35 -7.03 20.86
N LYS A 124 7.04 -6.12 21.57
CA LYS A 124 7.33 -6.22 23.02
C LYS A 124 6.17 -5.76 23.90
N ARG A 125 5.10 -5.19 23.33
CA ARG A 125 3.91 -4.68 24.05
C ARG A 125 2.67 -5.54 23.82
N VAL A 126 2.82 -6.74 23.31
CA VAL A 126 1.75 -7.71 23.14
C VAL A 126 1.39 -8.30 24.51
N TYR A 127 0.66 -7.51 25.31
CA TYR A 127 0.25 -7.90 26.67
C TYR A 127 -1.04 -8.73 26.63
N GLY A 128 -1.20 -9.58 27.65
CA GLY A 128 -2.47 -10.23 27.97
C GLY A 128 -3.12 -9.56 29.19
N ASP A 129 -4.18 -10.20 29.70
CA ASP A 129 -4.99 -9.68 30.79
C ASP A 129 -5.07 -10.66 31.95
N VAL A 130 -5.22 -10.15 33.18
CA VAL A 130 -5.67 -10.87 34.35
C VAL A 130 -7.07 -10.38 34.68
N ILE A 131 -8.06 -11.29 34.60
CA ILE A 131 -9.49 -10.95 34.72
C ILE A 131 -9.97 -11.37 36.11
N PRO A 132 -10.71 -10.51 36.85
CA PRO A 132 -11.38 -10.92 38.08
C PRO A 132 -12.35 -12.08 37.84
N SER A 133 -12.15 -13.17 38.57
CA SER A 133 -13.02 -14.36 38.45
C SER A 133 -14.35 -14.15 39.17
N PRO A 134 -15.47 -14.66 38.64
CA PRO A 134 -16.76 -14.73 39.34
C PRO A 134 -16.77 -15.82 40.43
N ALA A 135 -15.75 -16.67 40.51
CA ALA A 135 -15.63 -17.76 41.49
C ALA A 135 -14.28 -17.67 42.25
N ASN A 136 -14.30 -17.96 43.54
CA ASN A 136 -13.13 -17.81 44.40
C ASN A 136 -12.03 -18.87 44.15
N ASP A 137 -12.42 -20.02 43.58
CA ASP A 137 -11.55 -21.17 43.28
C ASP A 137 -10.91 -21.10 41.88
N LYS A 138 -10.98 -19.96 41.21
CA LYS A 138 -10.46 -19.81 39.81
C LYS A 138 -9.63 -18.57 39.63
N ARG A 139 -8.65 -18.67 38.72
CA ARG A 139 -7.89 -17.53 38.18
C ARG A 139 -8.03 -17.51 36.67
N LEU A 140 -8.34 -16.33 36.11
CA LEU A 140 -8.60 -16.12 34.71
C LEU A 140 -7.51 -15.28 34.09
N LEU A 141 -6.87 -15.82 33.06
CA LEU A 141 -5.79 -15.16 32.32
C LEU A 141 -6.13 -15.14 30.83
N VAL A 142 -5.71 -14.09 30.16
CA VAL A 142 -5.71 -14.01 28.70
C VAL A 142 -4.27 -13.87 28.23
N ILE A 143 -3.89 -14.65 27.24
CA ILE A 143 -2.62 -14.50 26.54
C ILE A 143 -2.87 -14.25 25.07
N LYS A 144 -1.95 -13.55 24.40
CA LYS A 144 -1.94 -13.35 22.95
C LYS A 144 -0.81 -14.16 22.33
N GLN A 145 -1.09 -14.83 21.22
CA GLN A 145 -0.13 -15.69 20.51
C GLN A 145 -0.20 -15.38 19.03
N GLY A 146 0.93 -15.51 18.31
CA GLY A 146 0.95 -15.39 16.85
C GLY A 146 0.02 -16.40 16.19
N ILE A 147 -0.74 -15.96 15.17
CA ILE A 147 -1.80 -16.77 14.52
C ILE A 147 -1.23 -18.02 13.81
N GLY A 148 0.00 -17.98 13.28
CA GLY A 148 0.63 -19.11 12.59
C GLY A 148 1.33 -18.72 11.31
N VAL A 149 1.23 -19.55 10.29
CA VAL A 149 1.72 -19.26 8.95
C VAL A 149 0.83 -18.20 8.29
N CYS A 150 1.44 -17.13 7.83
CA CYS A 150 0.78 -16.04 7.11
C CYS A 150 1.21 -16.02 5.64
N THR A 151 0.36 -15.50 4.78
CA THR A 151 0.69 -15.18 3.40
C THR A 151 0.36 -13.74 3.08
N ALA A 152 1.08 -13.15 2.13
CA ALA A 152 0.81 -11.81 1.66
C ALA A 152 0.94 -11.70 0.14
N ILE A 153 0.04 -10.93 -0.48
CA ILE A 153 0.11 -10.54 -1.89
C ILE A 153 0.13 -9.03 -1.93
N THR A 154 1.15 -8.45 -2.58
CA THR A 154 1.40 -7.01 -2.56
C THR A 154 1.42 -6.39 -3.95
N PRO A 155 1.00 -5.11 -4.09
CA PRO A 155 0.98 -4.40 -5.36
C PRO A 155 2.33 -3.82 -5.73
N TRP A 156 2.39 -3.27 -6.93
CA TRP A 156 3.59 -2.69 -7.54
C TRP A 156 3.83 -1.21 -7.17
N ASN A 157 2.83 -0.48 -6.68
CA ASN A 157 2.91 0.98 -6.56
C ASN A 157 3.77 1.49 -5.39
N PHE A 158 3.86 0.73 -4.30
CA PHE A 158 4.78 0.95 -3.18
C PHE A 158 5.43 -0.39 -2.78
N PRO A 159 6.34 -0.91 -3.61
CA PRO A 159 6.79 -2.30 -3.54
C PRO A 159 7.58 -2.63 -2.28
N ALA A 160 8.18 -1.65 -1.60
CA ALA A 160 8.85 -1.88 -0.33
C ALA A 160 7.90 -1.71 0.87
N ALA A 161 7.18 -0.60 0.96
CA ALA A 161 6.33 -0.30 2.10
C ALA A 161 5.16 -1.28 2.25
N MET A 162 4.55 -1.73 1.13
CA MET A 162 3.44 -2.70 1.18
C MET A 162 3.88 -4.08 1.65
N ILE A 163 5.17 -4.41 1.57
CA ILE A 163 5.75 -5.63 2.10
C ILE A 163 6.08 -5.47 3.58
N THR A 164 6.86 -4.46 3.95
CA THR A 164 7.33 -4.32 5.33
C THR A 164 6.20 -4.13 6.33
N ARG A 165 5.13 -3.41 5.97
CA ARG A 165 3.95 -3.21 6.83
C ARG A 165 3.10 -4.47 7.06
N LYS A 166 3.36 -5.56 6.31
CA LYS A 166 2.77 -6.90 6.49
C LYS A 166 3.75 -7.87 7.15
N VAL A 167 4.99 -7.88 6.67
CA VAL A 167 6.04 -8.79 7.16
C VAL A 167 6.46 -8.43 8.59
N ALA A 168 6.71 -7.16 8.89
CA ALA A 168 7.20 -6.75 10.19
C ALA A 168 6.24 -7.11 11.35
N PRO A 169 4.92 -6.82 11.30
CA PRO A 169 4.00 -7.24 12.35
C PRO A 169 3.84 -8.77 12.43
N ALA A 170 3.85 -9.49 11.29
CA ALA A 170 3.80 -10.94 11.29
C ALA A 170 4.99 -11.54 12.07
N LEU A 171 6.21 -11.11 11.74
CA LEU A 171 7.43 -11.58 12.40
C LEU A 171 7.50 -11.16 13.88
N ALA A 172 7.10 -9.94 14.20
CA ALA A 172 7.03 -9.43 15.58
C ALA A 172 6.07 -10.25 16.43
N ALA A 173 4.91 -10.65 15.88
CA ALA A 173 3.94 -11.52 16.53
C ALA A 173 4.41 -12.97 16.71
N GLY A 174 5.52 -13.38 16.08
CA GLY A 174 6.02 -14.75 16.08
C GLY A 174 5.36 -15.64 15.03
N CYS A 175 4.82 -15.05 13.97
CA CYS A 175 4.34 -15.73 12.77
C CYS A 175 5.47 -15.90 11.74
N THR A 176 5.30 -16.85 10.83
CA THR A 176 6.08 -16.95 9.60
C THR A 176 5.27 -16.42 8.44
N ILE A 177 5.93 -16.01 7.34
CA ILE A 177 5.21 -15.37 6.24
C ILE A 177 5.82 -15.69 4.87
N VAL A 178 4.95 -15.96 3.89
CA VAL A 178 5.30 -16.10 2.47
C VAL A 178 4.69 -14.94 1.70
N VAL A 179 5.51 -14.20 0.95
CA VAL A 179 5.10 -13.03 0.18
C VAL A 179 5.14 -13.31 -1.32
N LYS A 180 4.06 -12.94 -2.01
CA LYS A 180 4.01 -12.85 -3.48
C LYS A 180 3.96 -11.37 -3.86
N PRO A 181 5.07 -10.75 -4.31
CA PRO A 181 5.07 -9.38 -4.82
C PRO A 181 4.39 -9.29 -6.20
N ALA A 182 4.07 -8.07 -6.63
CA ALA A 182 3.64 -7.82 -8.00
C ALA A 182 4.74 -8.24 -9.01
N ASN A 183 4.32 -8.70 -10.17
CA ASN A 183 5.23 -9.14 -11.23
C ASN A 183 6.01 -7.98 -11.87
N GLU A 184 5.48 -6.76 -11.77
CA GLU A 184 6.09 -5.54 -12.27
C GLU A 184 7.27 -5.06 -11.41
N THR A 185 7.24 -5.36 -10.09
CA THR A 185 8.22 -4.83 -9.14
C THR A 185 8.75 -5.91 -8.16
N PRO A 186 9.28 -7.01 -8.67
CA PRO A 186 9.76 -8.11 -7.82
C PRO A 186 11.11 -7.83 -7.18
N PHE A 187 11.97 -7.01 -7.81
CA PHE A 187 13.35 -6.79 -7.33
C PHE A 187 13.39 -6.06 -5.99
N SER A 188 12.50 -5.11 -5.73
CA SER A 188 12.37 -4.50 -4.40
C SER A 188 12.07 -5.57 -3.34
N ALA A 189 11.17 -6.50 -3.60
CA ALA A 189 10.84 -7.59 -2.66
C ALA A 189 12.04 -8.51 -2.41
N LEU A 190 12.76 -8.87 -3.46
CA LEU A 190 13.93 -9.74 -3.37
C LEU A 190 15.08 -9.06 -2.63
N ALA A 191 15.30 -7.76 -2.82
CA ALA A 191 16.28 -6.99 -2.06
C ALA A 191 15.90 -6.88 -0.56
N LEU A 192 14.61 -6.73 -0.25
CA LEU A 192 14.14 -6.71 1.14
C LEU A 192 14.42 -8.03 1.87
N VAL A 193 14.17 -9.18 1.21
CA VAL A 193 14.43 -10.49 1.84
C VAL A 193 15.93 -10.80 1.91
N GLU A 194 16.75 -10.35 0.97
CA GLU A 194 18.21 -10.43 1.05
C GLU A 194 18.73 -9.72 2.31
N LEU A 195 18.25 -8.50 2.57
CA LEU A 195 18.62 -7.75 3.78
C LEU A 195 18.02 -8.38 5.05
N ALA A 196 16.87 -9.03 4.97
CA ALA A 196 16.26 -9.77 6.06
C ALA A 196 17.09 -11.01 6.45
N GLU A 197 17.62 -11.75 5.47
CA GLU A 197 18.55 -12.85 5.68
C GLU A 197 19.84 -12.37 6.37
N ARG A 198 20.44 -11.27 5.88
CA ARG A 198 21.62 -10.64 6.50
C ARG A 198 21.37 -10.15 7.93
N ALA A 199 20.13 -9.74 8.24
CA ALA A 199 19.73 -9.37 9.59
C ALA A 199 19.63 -10.57 10.54
N GLY A 200 19.64 -11.79 10.03
CA GLY A 200 19.54 -13.02 10.80
C GLY A 200 18.11 -13.56 10.96
N ILE A 201 17.19 -13.19 10.06
CA ILE A 201 15.89 -13.86 9.96
C ILE A 201 16.15 -15.29 9.46
N PRO A 202 15.71 -16.33 10.21
CA PRO A 202 16.02 -17.72 9.86
C PRO A 202 15.34 -18.19 8.58
N ALA A 203 15.93 -19.24 7.96
CA ALA A 203 15.33 -19.95 6.84
C ALA A 203 13.87 -20.35 7.13
N GLY A 204 13.00 -20.26 6.14
CA GLY A 204 11.57 -20.56 6.26
C GLY A 204 10.71 -19.48 6.95
N VAL A 205 11.29 -18.58 7.76
CA VAL A 205 10.52 -17.57 8.51
C VAL A 205 9.94 -16.50 7.57
N PHE A 206 10.70 -16.06 6.58
CA PHE A 206 10.27 -15.13 5.54
C PHE A 206 10.70 -15.66 4.17
N SER A 207 9.74 -15.93 3.29
CA SER A 207 9.96 -16.37 1.91
C SER A 207 9.31 -15.43 0.91
N VAL A 208 9.91 -15.31 -0.28
CA VAL A 208 9.37 -14.54 -1.41
C VAL A 208 9.26 -15.44 -2.62
N VAL A 209 8.05 -15.59 -3.16
CA VAL A 209 7.74 -16.35 -4.38
C VAL A 209 7.26 -15.40 -5.48
N THR A 210 7.80 -15.56 -6.69
CA THR A 210 7.43 -14.75 -7.88
C THR A 210 6.66 -15.61 -8.87
N GLY A 211 5.89 -15.02 -9.79
CA GLY A 211 5.29 -15.80 -10.88
C GLY A 211 3.76 -15.69 -10.98
N ASP A 212 3.12 -16.82 -11.26
CA ASP A 212 1.69 -16.92 -11.58
C ASP A 212 0.81 -16.56 -10.37
N ALA A 213 0.21 -15.36 -10.43
CA ALA A 213 -0.58 -14.84 -9.31
C ALA A 213 -1.85 -15.68 -9.00
N PRO A 214 -2.64 -16.16 -9.98
CA PRO A 214 -3.75 -17.09 -9.75
C PRO A 214 -3.31 -18.41 -9.10
N ALA A 215 -2.26 -19.06 -9.63
CA ALA A 215 -1.79 -20.36 -9.14
C ALA A 215 -1.24 -20.27 -7.71
N ILE A 216 -0.40 -19.26 -7.43
CA ILE A 216 0.15 -18.99 -6.09
C ILE A 216 -0.97 -18.55 -5.14
N GLY A 217 -1.86 -17.65 -5.58
CA GLY A 217 -2.99 -17.17 -4.78
C GLY A 217 -3.94 -18.28 -4.34
N ALA A 218 -4.19 -19.27 -5.22
CA ALA A 218 -5.00 -20.45 -4.87
C ALA A 218 -4.38 -21.27 -3.72
N GLN A 219 -3.05 -21.40 -3.67
CA GLN A 219 -2.37 -22.06 -2.56
C GLN A 219 -2.44 -21.22 -1.28
N PHE A 220 -2.26 -19.91 -1.37
CA PHE A 220 -2.34 -19.01 -0.22
C PHE A 220 -3.72 -18.99 0.43
N THR A 221 -4.77 -19.11 -0.37
CA THR A 221 -6.17 -19.15 0.11
C THR A 221 -6.62 -20.57 0.52
N GLY A 222 -6.16 -21.63 -0.19
CA GLY A 222 -6.65 -23.00 0.01
C GLY A 222 -5.82 -23.83 0.99
N HIS A 223 -4.52 -23.57 1.17
CA HIS A 223 -3.66 -24.45 1.96
C HIS A 223 -4.03 -24.44 3.46
N PRO A 224 -4.19 -25.62 4.11
CA PRO A 224 -4.71 -25.71 5.49
C PRO A 224 -3.75 -25.13 6.55
N SER A 225 -2.44 -25.14 6.32
CA SER A 225 -1.44 -24.58 7.25
C SER A 225 -1.46 -23.06 7.27
N VAL A 226 -1.93 -22.40 6.21
CA VAL A 226 -2.06 -20.94 6.18
C VAL A 226 -3.22 -20.50 7.06
N ARG A 227 -2.95 -19.61 8.01
CA ARG A 227 -3.94 -19.09 8.96
C ARG A 227 -4.43 -17.69 8.62
N LYS A 228 -3.63 -16.93 7.89
CA LYS A 228 -3.94 -15.55 7.52
C LYS A 228 -3.46 -15.23 6.11
N LEU A 229 -4.32 -14.53 5.36
CA LEU A 229 -3.95 -13.85 4.13
C LEU A 229 -4.01 -12.33 4.34
N SER A 230 -2.95 -11.62 3.98
CA SER A 230 -2.94 -10.17 3.83
C SER A 230 -2.83 -9.79 2.36
N PHE A 231 -3.73 -8.96 1.86
CA PHE A 231 -3.76 -8.55 0.47
C PHE A 231 -3.85 -7.03 0.35
N THR A 232 -3.03 -6.44 -0.52
CA THR A 232 -3.21 -5.08 -1.01
C THR A 232 -3.29 -5.10 -2.53
N GLY A 233 -4.35 -4.51 -3.09
CA GLY A 233 -4.57 -4.45 -4.53
C GLY A 233 -5.99 -4.02 -4.90
N SER A 234 -6.46 -4.45 -6.08
CA SER A 234 -7.77 -4.04 -6.57
C SER A 234 -8.93 -4.68 -5.79
N THR A 235 -10.04 -3.94 -5.64
CA THR A 235 -11.25 -4.41 -4.95
C THR A 235 -11.82 -5.71 -5.54
N PRO A 236 -11.91 -5.91 -6.88
CA PRO A 236 -12.38 -7.18 -7.44
C PRO A 236 -11.53 -8.38 -7.03
N VAL A 237 -10.20 -8.25 -7.02
CA VAL A 237 -9.30 -9.33 -6.59
C VAL A 237 -9.43 -9.57 -5.08
N GLY A 238 -9.58 -8.52 -4.27
CA GLY A 238 -9.81 -8.65 -2.83
C GLY A 238 -11.08 -9.45 -2.50
N ARG A 239 -12.18 -9.17 -3.22
CA ARG A 239 -13.43 -9.95 -3.10
C ARG A 239 -13.24 -11.42 -3.44
N LEU A 240 -12.51 -11.72 -4.55
CA LEU A 240 -12.21 -13.09 -4.97
C LEU A 240 -11.44 -13.84 -3.88
N LEU A 241 -10.34 -13.25 -3.38
CA LEU A 241 -9.49 -13.86 -2.36
C LEU A 241 -10.23 -14.06 -1.03
N MET A 242 -11.06 -13.10 -0.63
CA MET A 242 -11.91 -13.21 0.55
C MET A 242 -12.88 -14.39 0.42
N GLY A 243 -13.53 -14.54 -0.74
CA GLY A 243 -14.43 -15.67 -1.02
C GLY A 243 -13.70 -17.01 -0.94
N GLN A 244 -12.49 -17.12 -1.50
CA GLN A 244 -11.66 -18.32 -1.43
C GLN A 244 -11.21 -18.64 0.01
N CYS A 245 -10.88 -17.63 0.82
CA CYS A 245 -10.48 -17.81 2.21
C CYS A 245 -11.63 -18.30 3.12
N ALA A 246 -12.86 -18.07 2.73
CA ALA A 246 -14.05 -18.47 3.52
C ALA A 246 -14.14 -19.99 3.74
N GLU A 247 -13.70 -20.80 2.77
CA GLU A 247 -13.73 -22.26 2.87
C GLU A 247 -12.90 -22.81 4.04
N THR A 248 -11.85 -22.11 4.43
CA THR A 248 -10.94 -22.52 5.51
C THR A 248 -10.99 -21.58 6.71
N ILE A 249 -11.91 -20.61 6.70
CA ILE A 249 -12.11 -19.61 7.77
C ILE A 249 -10.79 -18.88 8.12
N LYS A 250 -9.99 -18.57 7.10
CA LYS A 250 -8.74 -17.82 7.29
C LYS A 250 -9.03 -16.40 7.73
N LYS A 251 -8.20 -15.87 8.63
CA LYS A 251 -8.18 -14.45 8.92
C LYS A 251 -7.69 -13.68 7.68
N VAL A 252 -8.34 -12.59 7.33
CA VAL A 252 -7.98 -11.77 6.18
C VAL A 252 -7.77 -10.32 6.59
N SER A 253 -6.74 -9.68 6.05
CA SER A 253 -6.59 -8.22 6.04
C SER A 253 -6.54 -7.78 4.58
N LEU A 254 -7.38 -6.82 4.22
CA LEU A 254 -7.57 -6.36 2.84
C LEU A 254 -7.40 -4.85 2.79
N GLU A 255 -6.45 -4.39 2.01
CA GLU A 255 -6.24 -2.98 1.66
C GLU A 255 -6.53 -2.83 0.17
N LEU A 256 -7.68 -2.24 -0.16
CA LEU A 256 -8.24 -2.25 -1.50
C LEU A 256 -8.28 -0.85 -2.11
N GLY A 257 -8.96 -0.70 -3.25
CA GLY A 257 -9.07 0.55 -3.96
C GLY A 257 -9.70 1.69 -3.15
N GLY A 258 -9.42 2.89 -3.56
CA GLY A 258 -9.95 4.12 -2.99
C GLY A 258 -10.56 5.04 -4.03
N ASN A 259 -11.32 6.02 -3.56
CA ASN A 259 -11.89 7.10 -4.36
C ASN A 259 -11.97 8.37 -3.51
N ALA A 260 -10.80 8.83 -3.05
CA ALA A 260 -10.71 9.86 -2.05
C ALA A 260 -11.30 11.21 -2.49
N PRO A 261 -12.18 11.84 -1.69
CA PRO A 261 -12.55 13.24 -1.84
C PRO A 261 -11.45 14.15 -1.25
N PHE A 262 -11.28 15.31 -1.88
CA PHE A 262 -10.52 16.43 -1.34
C PHE A 262 -11.42 17.66 -1.33
N ILE A 263 -11.78 18.12 -0.13
CA ILE A 263 -12.80 19.16 0.04
C ILE A 263 -12.12 20.48 0.44
N VAL A 264 -12.39 21.55 -0.31
CA VAL A 264 -11.91 22.91 -0.02
C VAL A 264 -13.10 23.76 0.36
N PHE A 265 -13.22 24.08 1.65
CA PHE A 265 -14.29 24.93 2.15
C PHE A 265 -14.02 26.42 1.89
N ASP A 266 -15.04 27.25 2.05
CA ASP A 266 -15.02 28.70 1.82
C ASP A 266 -14.01 29.45 2.71
N ASP A 267 -13.73 28.92 3.91
CA ASP A 267 -12.80 29.46 4.91
C ASP A 267 -11.39 28.89 4.82
N ALA A 268 -11.11 27.98 3.85
CA ALA A 268 -9.83 27.30 3.71
C ALA A 268 -8.67 28.27 3.38
N ASP A 269 -7.48 27.93 3.83
CA ASP A 269 -6.26 28.49 3.30
C ASP A 269 -6.01 27.93 1.90
N ILE A 270 -6.25 28.73 0.87
CA ILE A 270 -6.17 28.29 -0.52
C ILE A 270 -4.76 27.87 -0.92
N GLU A 271 -3.73 28.59 -0.50
CA GLU A 271 -2.33 28.22 -0.83
C GLU A 271 -1.95 26.89 -0.18
N ALA A 272 -2.28 26.71 1.10
CA ALA A 272 -2.07 25.44 1.80
C ALA A 272 -2.89 24.31 1.17
N ALA A 273 -4.13 24.57 0.75
CA ALA A 273 -4.98 23.59 0.09
C ALA A 273 -4.42 23.17 -1.28
N VAL A 274 -3.87 24.10 -2.05
CA VAL A 274 -3.20 23.81 -3.34
C VAL A 274 -1.97 22.94 -3.13
N GLU A 275 -1.10 23.27 -2.17
CA GLU A 275 0.08 22.44 -1.86
C GLU A 275 -0.34 21.02 -1.40
N GLY A 276 -1.32 20.91 -0.53
CA GLY A 276 -1.85 19.63 -0.11
C GLY A 276 -2.49 18.83 -1.26
N ALA A 277 -3.18 19.52 -2.17
CA ALA A 277 -3.77 18.92 -3.37
C ALA A 277 -2.70 18.33 -4.30
N LEU A 278 -1.58 19.04 -4.50
CA LEU A 278 -0.45 18.54 -5.29
C LEU A 278 0.12 17.25 -4.71
N ILE A 279 0.39 17.23 -3.41
CA ILE A 279 0.93 16.05 -2.71
C ILE A 279 -0.07 14.88 -2.78
N ALA A 280 -1.34 15.13 -2.46
CA ALA A 280 -2.36 14.11 -2.41
C ALA A 280 -2.74 13.55 -3.79
N LYS A 281 -2.50 14.30 -4.88
CA LYS A 281 -2.87 13.89 -6.24
C LYS A 281 -1.71 13.37 -7.06
N TYR A 282 -0.55 14.03 -7.05
CA TYR A 282 0.48 13.78 -8.06
C TYR A 282 1.65 12.93 -7.56
N ARG A 283 1.74 12.62 -6.27
CA ARG A 283 2.71 11.65 -5.75
C ARG A 283 2.57 10.32 -6.51
N ASN A 284 3.68 9.73 -6.93
CA ASN A 284 3.75 8.52 -7.74
C ASN A 284 2.87 8.60 -9.02
N ALA A 285 2.80 9.76 -9.65
CA ALA A 285 1.93 10.03 -10.80
C ALA A 285 0.44 9.71 -10.55
N GLY A 286 -0.04 9.86 -9.30
CA GLY A 286 -1.41 9.53 -8.90
C GLY A 286 -1.67 8.03 -8.72
N GLN A 287 -0.67 7.18 -8.78
CA GLN A 287 -0.78 5.73 -8.64
C GLN A 287 -0.73 5.30 -7.17
N THR A 288 -1.60 5.87 -6.34
CA THR A 288 -1.73 5.56 -4.91
C THR A 288 -3.18 5.32 -4.52
N CYS A 289 -3.41 4.34 -3.63
CA CYS A 289 -4.76 4.02 -3.14
C CYS A 289 -5.41 5.15 -2.33
N VAL A 290 -4.60 6.02 -1.72
CA VAL A 290 -5.06 7.23 -1.00
C VAL A 290 -5.08 8.47 -1.88
N CYS A 291 -4.86 8.31 -3.19
CA CYS A 291 -4.86 9.41 -4.14
C CYS A 291 -6.23 10.07 -4.24
N VAL A 292 -6.24 11.38 -4.30
CA VAL A 292 -7.47 12.14 -4.53
C VAL A 292 -8.00 11.86 -5.93
N ASN A 293 -9.26 11.46 -6.01
CA ASN A 293 -10.00 11.29 -7.25
C ASN A 293 -10.95 12.46 -7.52
N ARG A 294 -11.60 12.97 -6.47
CA ARG A 294 -12.69 13.92 -6.55
C ARG A 294 -12.36 15.16 -5.73
N PHE A 295 -12.07 16.27 -6.41
CA PHE A 295 -11.87 17.55 -5.76
C PHE A 295 -13.19 18.30 -5.65
N TYR A 296 -13.71 18.47 -4.45
CA TYR A 296 -14.87 19.28 -4.16
C TYR A 296 -14.42 20.65 -3.65
N VAL A 297 -14.75 21.71 -4.39
CA VAL A 297 -14.33 23.08 -4.05
C VAL A 297 -15.58 23.94 -3.87
N HIS A 298 -15.66 24.63 -2.74
CA HIS A 298 -16.78 25.52 -2.45
C HIS A 298 -16.87 26.64 -3.50
N ASP A 299 -18.07 26.94 -3.97
CA ASP A 299 -18.31 27.83 -5.10
C ASP A 299 -17.64 29.21 -4.95
N SER A 300 -17.65 29.78 -3.73
CA SER A 300 -17.04 31.09 -3.46
C SER A 300 -15.52 31.16 -3.62
N VAL A 301 -14.81 30.03 -3.60
CA VAL A 301 -13.35 29.96 -3.72
C VAL A 301 -12.89 29.15 -4.93
N TYR A 302 -13.83 28.63 -5.70
CA TYR A 302 -13.56 27.69 -6.80
C TYR A 302 -12.60 28.23 -7.85
N GLU A 303 -12.89 29.41 -8.40
CA GLU A 303 -12.05 30.00 -9.47
C GLU A 303 -10.63 30.28 -8.98
N ARG A 304 -10.51 30.81 -7.76
CA ARG A 304 -9.21 31.09 -7.16
C ARG A 304 -8.41 29.82 -6.93
N PHE A 305 -9.04 28.76 -6.40
CA PHE A 305 -8.39 27.46 -6.21
C PHE A 305 -7.99 26.84 -7.55
N ALA A 306 -8.90 26.77 -8.52
CA ALA A 306 -8.66 26.16 -9.82
C ALA A 306 -7.50 26.84 -10.57
N GLN A 307 -7.49 28.18 -10.59
CA GLN A 307 -6.40 28.94 -11.22
C GLN A 307 -5.05 28.64 -10.58
N ARG A 308 -4.96 28.73 -9.24
CA ARG A 308 -3.71 28.48 -8.52
C ARG A 308 -3.25 27.02 -8.66
N PHE A 309 -4.18 26.08 -8.60
CA PHE A 309 -3.89 24.66 -8.77
C PHE A 309 -3.34 24.36 -10.16
N VAL A 310 -3.99 24.83 -11.23
CA VAL A 310 -3.50 24.68 -12.61
C VAL A 310 -2.11 25.28 -12.79
N GLU A 311 -1.85 26.48 -12.24
CA GLU A 311 -0.52 27.10 -12.29
C GLU A 311 0.56 26.20 -11.67
N ARG A 312 0.30 25.62 -10.50
CA ARG A 312 1.22 24.74 -9.81
C ARG A 312 1.39 23.39 -10.51
N VAL A 313 0.29 22.80 -11.01
CA VAL A 313 0.33 21.53 -11.77
C VAL A 313 1.13 21.68 -13.06
N ARG A 314 1.01 22.83 -13.76
CA ARG A 314 1.76 23.12 -14.99
C ARG A 314 3.28 23.16 -14.77
N ALA A 315 3.72 23.50 -13.57
CA ALA A 315 5.13 23.57 -13.21
C ALA A 315 5.75 22.20 -12.87
N LEU A 316 4.95 21.12 -12.81
CA LEU A 316 5.46 19.78 -12.49
C LEU A 316 6.31 19.23 -13.65
N ALA A 317 7.54 18.85 -13.34
CA ALA A 317 8.47 18.27 -14.31
C ALA A 317 8.19 16.77 -14.52
N VAL A 318 7.81 16.41 -15.75
CA VAL A 318 7.59 15.01 -16.17
C VAL A 318 8.87 14.45 -16.78
N GLY A 319 9.30 13.26 -16.36
CA GLY A 319 10.50 12.63 -16.90
C GLY A 319 10.81 11.26 -16.30
N PRO A 320 11.90 10.60 -16.75
CA PRO A 320 12.41 9.39 -16.11
C PRO A 320 12.75 9.67 -14.64
N GLY A 321 12.43 8.72 -13.76
CA GLY A 321 12.53 8.92 -12.31
C GLY A 321 13.95 9.10 -11.78
N ASP A 322 14.97 8.66 -12.51
CA ASP A 322 16.39 8.84 -12.20
C ASP A 322 16.98 10.16 -12.73
N THR A 323 16.20 10.96 -13.46
CA THR A 323 16.60 12.29 -13.92
C THR A 323 16.40 13.33 -12.81
N GLU A 324 17.44 14.12 -12.54
CA GLU A 324 17.38 15.18 -11.53
C GLU A 324 16.25 16.19 -11.82
N GLY A 325 15.48 16.54 -10.82
CA GLY A 325 14.36 17.47 -10.91
C GLY A 325 13.04 16.85 -11.40
N THR A 326 13.02 15.59 -11.81
CA THR A 326 11.77 14.90 -12.16
C THR A 326 10.83 14.81 -10.95
N GLN A 327 9.56 15.19 -11.15
CA GLN A 327 8.50 15.14 -10.13
C GLN A 327 7.40 14.14 -10.48
N ILE A 328 7.19 13.87 -11.77
CA ILE A 328 6.20 12.92 -12.27
C ILE A 328 6.92 11.90 -13.15
N GLY A 329 6.91 10.64 -12.71
CA GLY A 329 7.40 9.51 -13.48
C GLY A 329 6.36 8.96 -14.47
N PRO A 330 6.68 7.85 -15.18
CA PRO A 330 5.74 7.16 -16.07
C PRO A 330 4.63 6.47 -15.26
N LEU A 331 3.55 6.12 -15.93
CA LEU A 331 2.62 5.11 -15.46
C LEU A 331 3.26 3.72 -15.60
N ILE A 332 2.79 2.75 -14.82
CA ILE A 332 3.43 1.43 -14.75
C ILE A 332 3.32 0.62 -16.04
N SER A 333 2.31 0.87 -16.87
CA SER A 333 2.04 0.07 -18.05
C SER A 333 1.18 0.80 -19.09
N ASP A 334 1.20 0.31 -20.34
CA ASP A 334 0.31 0.79 -21.41
C ASP A 334 -1.17 0.63 -21.04
N LYS A 335 -1.51 -0.41 -20.26
CA LYS A 335 -2.88 -0.60 -19.77
C LYS A 335 -3.30 0.52 -18.82
N ALA A 336 -2.39 1.00 -17.98
CA ALA A 336 -2.65 2.14 -17.10
C ALA A 336 -2.84 3.44 -17.90
N VAL A 337 -2.02 3.67 -18.92
CA VAL A 337 -2.17 4.80 -19.86
C VAL A 337 -3.54 4.74 -20.56
N ALA A 338 -3.91 3.57 -21.09
CA ALA A 338 -5.20 3.38 -21.79
C ALA A 338 -6.39 3.65 -20.85
N LYS A 339 -6.34 3.16 -19.59
CA LYS A 339 -7.38 3.44 -18.59
C LYS A 339 -7.54 4.93 -18.32
N VAL A 340 -6.42 5.64 -18.07
CA VAL A 340 -6.46 7.07 -17.80
C VAL A 340 -7.06 7.84 -18.99
N ARG A 341 -6.66 7.50 -20.19
CA ARG A 341 -7.21 8.11 -21.41
C ARG A 341 -8.71 7.87 -21.53
N SER A 342 -9.17 6.63 -21.38
CA SER A 342 -10.59 6.28 -21.44
C SER A 342 -11.45 7.07 -20.46
N LEU A 343 -10.97 7.29 -19.25
CA LEU A 343 -11.68 8.08 -18.22
C LEU A 343 -11.76 9.58 -18.60
N ILE A 344 -10.72 10.13 -19.24
CA ILE A 344 -10.72 11.51 -19.74
C ILE A 344 -11.68 11.63 -20.94
N ASP A 345 -11.62 10.68 -21.88
CA ASP A 345 -12.48 10.66 -23.05
C ASP A 345 -13.97 10.57 -22.64
N ASP A 346 -14.33 9.67 -21.71
CA ASP A 346 -15.68 9.59 -21.15
C ASP A 346 -16.13 10.92 -20.52
N ALA A 347 -15.26 11.57 -19.75
CA ALA A 347 -15.59 12.84 -19.10
C ALA A 347 -15.81 13.97 -20.15
N THR A 348 -14.92 14.08 -21.13
CA THR A 348 -15.00 15.12 -22.17
C THR A 348 -16.19 14.90 -23.10
N ASP A 349 -16.52 13.67 -23.49
CA ASP A 349 -17.70 13.31 -24.26
C ASP A 349 -19.00 13.67 -23.51
N LYS A 350 -18.96 13.68 -22.19
CA LYS A 350 -20.07 14.07 -21.29
C LYS A 350 -20.02 15.56 -20.89
N GLY A 351 -19.14 16.35 -21.47
CA GLY A 351 -19.09 17.80 -21.33
C GLY A 351 -18.08 18.37 -20.35
N ALA A 352 -17.15 17.55 -19.81
CA ALA A 352 -16.05 18.06 -19.02
C ALA A 352 -15.07 18.90 -19.85
N SER A 353 -14.49 19.92 -19.24
CA SER A 353 -13.49 20.81 -19.84
C SER A 353 -12.09 20.46 -19.37
N VAL A 354 -11.11 20.40 -20.28
CA VAL A 354 -9.71 20.17 -19.97
C VAL A 354 -9.01 21.52 -19.76
N LEU A 355 -8.67 21.86 -18.51
CA LEU A 355 -7.91 23.07 -18.21
C LEU A 355 -6.40 22.91 -18.43
N LEU A 356 -5.90 21.68 -18.25
CA LEU A 356 -4.47 21.36 -18.42
C LEU A 356 -4.32 19.87 -18.75
N GLY A 357 -3.34 19.52 -19.59
CA GLY A 357 -2.96 18.14 -19.89
C GLY A 357 -3.98 17.42 -20.78
N GLY A 358 -4.47 16.28 -20.31
CA GLY A 358 -5.49 15.46 -20.96
C GLY A 358 -4.96 14.51 -22.02
N LYS A 359 -3.64 14.36 -22.21
CA LYS A 359 -3.05 13.57 -23.28
C LYS A 359 -1.72 12.91 -22.86
N ALA A 360 -1.27 11.97 -23.70
CA ALA A 360 0.07 11.40 -23.55
C ALA A 360 1.15 12.51 -23.62
N HIS A 361 2.18 12.39 -22.80
CA HIS A 361 3.28 13.34 -22.78
C HIS A 361 4.19 13.20 -24.02
N ALA A 362 4.89 14.27 -24.40
CA ALA A 362 5.77 14.29 -25.58
C ALA A 362 6.95 13.30 -25.50
N LEU A 363 7.33 12.84 -24.32
CA LEU A 363 8.30 11.76 -24.13
C LEU A 363 7.85 10.42 -24.72
N GLY A 364 6.54 10.25 -24.96
CA GLY A 364 5.97 8.98 -25.47
C GLY A 364 5.93 7.89 -24.40
N GLY A 365 5.75 6.64 -24.85
CA GLY A 365 5.68 5.46 -23.98
C GLY A 365 4.58 5.60 -22.91
N GLN A 366 4.93 5.39 -21.67
CA GLN A 366 4.01 5.37 -20.53
C GLN A 366 3.89 6.72 -19.81
N PHE A 367 4.50 7.79 -20.34
CA PHE A 367 4.38 9.14 -19.78
C PHE A 367 3.05 9.80 -20.14
N PHE A 368 2.38 10.34 -19.14
CA PHE A 368 1.11 11.04 -19.27
C PHE A 368 1.18 12.44 -18.66
N GLU A 369 0.55 13.42 -19.30
CA GLU A 369 0.55 14.80 -18.81
C GLU A 369 -0.25 14.92 -17.50
N PRO A 370 0.27 15.61 -16.47
CA PRO A 370 -0.54 16.02 -15.31
C PRO A 370 -1.76 16.80 -15.80
N THR A 371 -2.94 16.34 -15.39
CA THR A 371 -4.22 16.76 -15.98
C THR A 371 -5.14 17.38 -14.94
N VAL A 372 -5.83 18.45 -15.31
CA VAL A 372 -6.89 19.09 -14.52
C VAL A 372 -8.14 19.24 -15.37
N LEU A 373 -9.25 18.68 -14.88
CA LEU A 373 -10.57 18.74 -15.53
C LEU A 373 -11.56 19.54 -14.68
N THR A 374 -12.43 20.30 -15.34
CA THR A 374 -13.56 21.03 -14.74
C THR A 374 -14.86 20.65 -15.40
N ASP A 375 -15.97 21.27 -14.97
CA ASP A 375 -17.32 20.98 -15.48
C ASP A 375 -17.69 19.51 -15.30
N ILE A 376 -17.22 18.91 -14.24
CA ILE A 376 -17.46 17.51 -13.90
C ILE A 376 -18.90 17.36 -13.40
N ALA A 377 -19.63 16.48 -14.06
CA ALA A 377 -21.06 16.23 -13.78
C ALA A 377 -21.30 14.78 -13.33
N PRO A 378 -22.41 14.52 -12.60
CA PRO A 378 -22.83 13.16 -12.27
C PRO A 378 -22.94 12.27 -13.50
N GLY A 379 -22.52 10.99 -13.36
CA GLY A 379 -22.55 10.01 -14.47
C GLY A 379 -21.25 9.92 -15.26
N MET A 380 -20.26 10.76 -15.01
CA MET A 380 -18.89 10.59 -15.52
C MET A 380 -18.19 9.46 -14.77
N GLU A 381 -17.53 8.54 -15.47
CA GLU A 381 -16.94 7.33 -14.90
C GLU A 381 -15.84 7.65 -13.88
N LEU A 382 -15.07 8.70 -14.09
CA LEU A 382 -14.00 9.13 -13.19
C LEU A 382 -14.46 9.51 -11.77
N LEU A 383 -15.77 9.76 -11.55
CA LEU A 383 -16.34 9.97 -10.21
C LEU A 383 -16.62 8.66 -9.47
N GLN A 384 -16.73 7.54 -10.18
CA GLN A 384 -17.08 6.23 -9.63
C GLN A 384 -15.89 5.28 -9.61
N GLU A 385 -15.03 5.34 -10.63
CA GLU A 385 -13.87 4.49 -10.78
C GLU A 385 -12.62 5.13 -10.15
N GLU A 386 -11.78 4.32 -9.53
CA GLU A 386 -10.46 4.74 -9.08
C GLU A 386 -9.59 5.08 -10.29
N ILE A 387 -9.17 6.33 -10.46
CA ILE A 387 -8.42 6.81 -11.63
C ILE A 387 -7.04 6.15 -11.70
N PHE A 388 -6.31 6.15 -10.59
CA PHE A 388 -4.95 5.61 -10.46
C PHE A 388 -3.96 6.21 -11.46
N GLY A 389 -4.04 7.53 -11.65
CA GLY A 389 -3.26 8.31 -12.60
C GLY A 389 -3.29 9.81 -12.30
N PRO A 390 -2.53 10.62 -13.06
CA PRO A 390 -2.30 12.04 -12.76
C PRO A 390 -3.44 12.96 -13.24
N VAL A 391 -4.70 12.63 -12.92
CA VAL A 391 -5.89 13.37 -13.36
C VAL A 391 -6.68 13.88 -12.16
N ALA A 392 -6.84 15.20 -12.04
CA ALA A 392 -7.63 15.87 -11.01
C ALA A 392 -8.97 16.34 -11.59
N ALA A 393 -10.08 15.92 -10.99
CA ALA A 393 -11.44 16.26 -11.38
C ALA A 393 -12.05 17.24 -10.36
N LEU A 394 -12.33 18.49 -10.78
CA LEU A 394 -12.83 19.55 -9.93
C LEU A 394 -14.35 19.68 -10.03
N VAL A 395 -15.02 19.60 -8.89
CA VAL A 395 -16.49 19.67 -8.74
C VAL A 395 -16.85 20.81 -7.80
N ARG A 396 -17.88 21.60 -8.13
CA ARG A 396 -18.40 22.67 -7.27
C ARG A 396 -19.34 22.11 -6.21
N PHE A 397 -19.37 22.75 -5.04
CA PHE A 397 -20.40 22.54 -4.03
C PHE A 397 -20.73 23.85 -3.32
N THR A 398 -21.85 23.91 -2.60
CA THR A 398 -22.35 25.14 -1.97
C THR A 398 -22.63 25.00 -0.47
N THR A 399 -22.89 23.81 0.05
CA THR A 399 -23.19 23.60 1.48
C THR A 399 -22.42 22.42 2.06
N ASP A 400 -22.17 22.46 3.37
CA ASP A 400 -21.50 21.39 4.12
C ASP A 400 -22.24 20.05 3.95
N GLU A 401 -23.57 20.07 4.01
CA GLU A 401 -24.43 18.88 3.86
C GLU A 401 -24.26 18.24 2.49
N GLN A 402 -24.34 19.06 1.43
CA GLN A 402 -24.15 18.59 0.06
C GLN A 402 -22.82 17.90 -0.15
N VAL A 403 -21.73 18.50 0.31
CA VAL A 403 -20.40 17.93 0.05
C VAL A 403 -20.14 16.66 0.85
N ILE A 404 -20.68 16.55 2.07
CA ILE A 404 -20.58 15.30 2.87
C ILE A 404 -21.35 14.17 2.17
N GLU A 405 -22.56 14.45 1.66
CA GLU A 405 -23.36 13.49 0.91
C GLU A 405 -22.62 13.03 -0.36
N LEU A 406 -22.12 13.97 -1.16
CA LEU A 406 -21.32 13.68 -2.37
C LEU A 406 -20.04 12.90 -2.06
N ALA A 407 -19.36 13.25 -0.99
CA ALA A 407 -18.15 12.55 -0.56
C ALA A 407 -18.44 11.08 -0.20
N ASN A 408 -19.53 10.82 0.52
CA ASN A 408 -19.92 9.49 0.98
C ASN A 408 -20.61 8.63 -0.10
N ALA A 409 -21.08 9.23 -1.22
CA ALA A 409 -21.77 8.55 -2.31
C ALA A 409 -20.81 7.69 -3.18
N THR A 410 -20.14 6.74 -2.56
CA THR A 410 -19.20 5.80 -3.19
C THR A 410 -19.17 4.48 -2.43
N GLN A 411 -18.80 3.40 -3.13
CA GLN A 411 -18.54 2.10 -2.49
C GLN A 411 -17.23 2.08 -1.68
N TYR A 412 -16.36 3.05 -1.88
CA TYR A 412 -15.05 3.16 -1.25
C TYR A 412 -15.10 3.95 0.06
N GLY A 413 -14.08 3.78 0.90
CA GLY A 413 -13.95 4.48 2.18
C GLY A 413 -12.54 4.38 2.75
N LEU A 414 -11.48 4.59 1.93
CA LEU A 414 -10.09 4.49 2.38
C LEU A 414 -9.61 5.81 3.00
N ALA A 415 -9.49 6.86 2.19
CA ALA A 415 -8.98 8.15 2.59
C ALA A 415 -9.91 9.29 2.16
N ALA A 416 -9.97 10.35 2.95
CA ALA A 416 -10.60 11.62 2.63
C ALA A 416 -9.71 12.76 3.11
N TYR A 417 -9.81 13.92 2.47
CA TYR A 417 -9.07 15.12 2.82
C TYR A 417 -9.98 16.33 2.83
N PHE A 418 -9.76 17.27 3.74
CA PHE A 418 -10.44 18.56 3.66
C PHE A 418 -9.65 19.70 4.28
N TYR A 419 -9.94 20.92 3.85
CA TYR A 419 -9.35 22.17 4.32
C TYR A 419 -10.40 23.11 4.84
N SER A 420 -10.32 23.48 6.11
CA SER A 420 -11.18 24.45 6.82
C SER A 420 -10.45 25.01 8.04
N ARG A 421 -10.74 26.25 8.42
CA ARG A 421 -10.23 26.88 9.64
C ARG A 421 -11.24 26.85 10.79
N ASP A 422 -12.51 26.55 10.51
CA ASP A 422 -13.57 26.45 11.54
C ASP A 422 -13.46 25.12 12.29
N LEU A 423 -13.06 25.18 13.56
CA LEU A 423 -12.90 24.01 14.40
C LEU A 423 -14.19 23.19 14.58
N ALA A 424 -15.34 23.84 14.65
CA ALA A 424 -16.63 23.15 14.79
C ALA A 424 -16.97 22.37 13.50
N ARG A 425 -16.71 22.97 12.33
CA ARG A 425 -16.84 22.31 11.03
C ARG A 425 -15.87 21.12 10.92
N VAL A 426 -14.63 21.30 11.38
CA VAL A 426 -13.61 20.24 11.33
C VAL A 426 -14.11 18.97 12.01
N PHE A 427 -14.61 19.04 13.22
CA PHE A 427 -15.14 17.85 13.92
C PHE A 427 -16.41 17.33 13.26
N ARG A 428 -17.37 18.19 12.96
CA ARG A 428 -18.64 17.80 12.34
C ARG A 428 -18.45 17.08 10.99
N VAL A 429 -17.52 17.55 10.15
CA VAL A 429 -17.22 16.94 8.85
C VAL A 429 -16.44 15.65 9.03
N ALA A 430 -15.38 15.64 9.85
CA ALA A 430 -14.54 14.47 10.05
C ALA A 430 -15.33 13.26 10.59
N GLU A 431 -16.26 13.48 11.53
CA GLU A 431 -17.09 12.42 12.11
C GLU A 431 -18.16 11.87 11.13
N ARG A 432 -18.58 12.67 10.15
CA ARG A 432 -19.61 12.28 9.17
C ARG A 432 -19.06 11.68 7.90
N LEU A 433 -17.77 11.84 7.62
CA LEU A 433 -17.11 11.23 6.48
C LEU A 433 -16.90 9.72 6.72
N GLU A 434 -17.42 8.88 5.83
CA GLU A 434 -17.37 7.41 5.92
C GLU A 434 -16.05 6.85 5.36
N TYR A 435 -14.94 7.25 5.98
CA TYR A 435 -13.58 6.88 5.57
C TYR A 435 -12.77 6.38 6.75
N GLY A 436 -11.84 5.44 6.49
CA GLY A 436 -10.96 4.92 7.53
C GLY A 436 -9.89 5.93 7.98
N MET A 437 -9.55 6.88 7.10
CA MET A 437 -8.55 7.92 7.35
C MET A 437 -9.03 9.26 6.82
N VAL A 438 -8.86 10.33 7.63
CA VAL A 438 -9.24 11.70 7.24
C VAL A 438 -8.07 12.64 7.48
N GLY A 439 -7.56 13.26 6.40
CA GLY A 439 -6.56 14.32 6.44
C GLY A 439 -7.21 15.69 6.59
N ILE A 440 -6.86 16.42 7.63
CA ILE A 440 -7.39 17.75 7.93
C ILE A 440 -6.29 18.78 7.78
N ASN A 441 -6.46 19.69 6.84
CA ASN A 441 -5.47 20.71 6.48
C ASN A 441 -4.09 20.10 6.10
N THR A 442 -4.09 18.91 5.53
CA THR A 442 -2.91 18.20 5.05
C THR A 442 -3.24 17.32 3.84
N GLY A 443 -2.29 17.16 2.92
CA GLY A 443 -2.39 16.22 1.79
C GLY A 443 -1.63 14.91 2.00
N LEU A 444 -0.99 14.71 3.18
CA LEU A 444 -0.23 13.52 3.51
C LEU A 444 -0.70 12.94 4.85
N ILE A 445 -1.15 11.67 4.83
CA ILE A 445 -1.75 11.00 6.00
C ILE A 445 -1.07 9.67 6.35
N SER A 446 -0.18 9.18 5.50
CA SER A 446 0.44 7.87 5.69
C SER A 446 1.67 7.97 6.59
N ASN A 447 1.67 7.24 7.71
CA ASN A 447 2.80 7.04 8.59
C ASN A 447 2.65 5.69 9.34
N GLU A 448 3.72 5.23 10.00
CA GLU A 448 3.75 3.93 10.68
C GLU A 448 3.01 3.93 12.03
N VAL A 449 2.86 5.09 12.67
CA VAL A 449 2.30 5.19 14.04
C VAL A 449 0.77 5.29 14.06
N ALA A 450 0.15 5.63 12.91
CA ALA A 450 -1.29 5.75 12.77
C ALA A 450 -1.91 4.54 12.04
N PRO A 451 -3.16 4.18 12.35
CA PRO A 451 -3.81 3.03 11.72
C PRO A 451 -4.18 3.36 10.27
N PHE A 452 -3.57 2.67 9.33
CA PHE A 452 -3.87 2.76 7.92
C PHE A 452 -4.90 1.70 7.54
N GLY A 453 -5.96 2.08 6.85
CA GLY A 453 -6.97 1.13 6.33
C GLY A 453 -8.31 1.78 6.06
N GLY A 454 -9.13 1.08 5.28
CA GLY A 454 -10.42 1.54 4.81
C GLY A 454 -11.61 0.93 5.54
N VAL A 455 -12.78 1.47 5.22
CA VAL A 455 -14.10 0.94 5.52
C VAL A 455 -14.84 0.65 4.20
N LYS A 456 -16.06 0.14 4.24
CA LYS A 456 -16.84 -0.26 3.05
C LYS A 456 -16.02 -1.23 2.18
N GLN A 457 -15.98 -1.01 0.87
CA GLN A 457 -15.27 -1.89 -0.07
C GLN A 457 -13.80 -1.50 -0.29
N SER A 458 -13.27 -0.60 0.55
CA SER A 458 -11.84 -0.31 0.60
C SER A 458 -11.05 -1.26 1.50
N GLY A 459 -11.72 -2.12 2.25
CA GLY A 459 -11.03 -3.21 2.92
C GLY A 459 -11.46 -3.55 4.34
N LEU A 460 -10.65 -4.40 4.98
CA LEU A 460 -10.82 -4.94 6.33
C LEU A 460 -9.47 -4.96 7.05
N GLY A 461 -9.47 -4.64 8.34
CA GLY A 461 -8.26 -4.58 9.16
C GLY A 461 -7.60 -3.21 9.12
N ARG A 462 -6.47 -3.11 9.82
CA ARG A 462 -5.63 -1.91 9.83
C ARG A 462 -4.16 -2.32 9.77
N GLU A 463 -3.35 -1.53 9.08
CA GLU A 463 -1.90 -1.70 9.01
C GLU A 463 -1.20 -0.52 9.72
N GLY A 464 0.01 -0.76 10.24
CA GLY A 464 0.68 0.23 11.10
C GLY A 464 0.03 0.38 12.46
N SER A 465 0.53 1.31 13.27
CA SER A 465 0.14 1.56 14.65
C SER A 465 0.12 0.30 15.55
N LYS A 466 -0.33 0.45 16.79
CA LYS A 466 -0.57 -0.70 17.69
C LYS A 466 -1.67 -1.66 17.19
N TYR A 467 -2.55 -1.19 16.31
CA TYR A 467 -3.64 -2.03 15.80
C TYR A 467 -3.17 -3.03 14.73
N GLY A 468 -2.12 -2.70 13.97
CA GLY A 468 -1.66 -3.54 12.86
C GLY A 468 -1.11 -4.90 13.28
N ILE A 469 -0.58 -5.04 14.50
CA ILE A 469 -0.11 -6.33 15.01
C ILE A 469 -1.26 -7.24 15.46
N GLU A 470 -2.40 -6.67 15.89
CA GLU A 470 -3.56 -7.42 16.38
C GLU A 470 -4.12 -8.39 15.32
N ASP A 471 -4.00 -8.04 14.06
CA ASP A 471 -4.41 -8.89 12.94
C ASP A 471 -3.55 -10.16 12.77
N TYR A 472 -2.38 -10.22 13.42
CA TYR A 472 -1.45 -11.35 13.42
C TYR A 472 -1.47 -12.13 14.74
N LEU A 473 -2.41 -11.81 15.64
CA LEU A 473 -2.52 -12.39 16.97
C LEU A 473 -3.84 -13.13 17.15
N GLU A 474 -3.80 -14.16 18.00
CA GLU A 474 -4.98 -14.85 18.54
C GLU A 474 -5.02 -14.69 20.05
N ILE A 475 -6.22 -14.47 20.56
CA ILE A 475 -6.51 -14.36 22.00
C ILE A 475 -6.82 -15.76 22.54
N LYS A 476 -6.11 -16.17 23.60
CA LYS A 476 -6.35 -17.44 24.28
C LYS A 476 -6.69 -17.21 25.75
N TYR A 477 -7.84 -17.70 26.16
CA TYR A 477 -8.27 -17.70 27.55
C TYR A 477 -7.76 -18.92 28.29
N LEU A 478 -7.21 -18.71 29.49
CA LEU A 478 -6.74 -19.73 30.42
C LEU A 478 -7.55 -19.63 31.72
N CYS A 479 -8.15 -20.75 32.15
CA CYS A 479 -8.87 -20.84 33.41
C CYS A 479 -8.12 -21.83 34.31
N LEU A 480 -7.61 -21.35 35.42
CA LEU A 480 -6.90 -22.17 36.41
C LEU A 480 -7.78 -22.38 37.65
N ALA A 481 -7.95 -23.63 38.08
CA ALA A 481 -8.48 -23.95 39.39
C ALA A 481 -7.37 -23.77 40.42
N VAL A 482 -7.67 -23.15 41.59
CA VAL A 482 -6.74 -22.88 42.70
C VAL A 482 -7.32 -23.29 44.00
#